data_5145f879be77be227fa1434eaede0c1a
#
_entry.id   5145f879be77be227fa1434eaede0c1a
#
_cell.length_a   1.000
_cell.length_b   1.000
_cell.length_c   1.000
_cell.angle_alpha   90.00
_cell.angle_beta   90.00
_cell.angle_gamma   90.00
#
_symmetry.space_group_name_H-M   'P 1'
#
loop_
_entity.id
_entity.type
_entity.pdbx_description
1 polymer ?
#
loop_
_entity_poly.entity_id
_entity_poly.type
_entity_poly.pdbx_seq_one_letter_code
_entity_poly.pdbx_strand_id
1 'polypeptide(L)' 'AQVVVMIADKPGELGRLFNEVGEIGVNIEELKLEHSPSAPVGLVELYVLPSLEQKLIADLESRGWKIAG' A
#
# COMPACT_ATOMS: atom_id res chain seq x y z
N ALA A 1 -9.83 -1.90 -8.49
CA ALA A 1 -8.49 -2.48 -8.68
C ALA A 1 -7.82 -2.70 -7.34
N GLN A 2 -7.01 -3.73 -7.25
CA GLN A 2 -6.29 -4.10 -6.05
C GLN A 2 -4.81 -3.78 -6.22
N VAL A 3 -4.25 -3.08 -5.25
CA VAL A 3 -2.80 -2.83 -5.20
C VAL A 3 -2.29 -3.40 -3.88
N VAL A 4 -1.36 -4.33 -3.95
CA VAL A 4 -0.82 -4.99 -2.76
C VAL A 4 0.57 -4.42 -2.47
N VAL A 5 0.73 -3.87 -1.27
CA VAL A 5 1.97 -3.23 -0.84
C VAL A 5 2.58 -4.05 0.29
N MET A 6 3.87 -4.35 0.17
CA MET A 6 4.62 -5.00 1.24
C MET A 6 5.13 -3.94 2.21
N ILE A 7 4.84 -4.11 3.50
CA ILE A 7 5.32 -3.17 4.50
C ILE A 7 6.09 -3.90 5.60
N ALA A 8 7.04 -3.19 6.20
CA ALA A 8 7.76 -3.73 7.35
C ALA A 8 6.81 -3.74 8.56
N ASP A 9 6.90 -4.80 9.36
CA ASP A 9 6.06 -4.93 10.56
C ASP A 9 6.69 -4.16 11.72
N LYS A 10 6.55 -2.85 11.67
CA LYS A 10 7.07 -1.99 12.74
C LYS A 10 6.14 -0.78 12.91
N PRO A 11 6.16 -0.16 14.11
CA PRO A 11 5.27 0.97 14.40
C PRO A 11 5.42 2.10 13.38
N GLY A 12 4.29 2.66 12.99
CA GLY A 12 4.24 3.83 12.13
C GLY A 12 4.27 3.56 10.63
N GLU A 13 4.62 2.33 10.19
CA GLU A 13 4.73 2.05 8.77
C GLU A 13 3.37 2.16 8.05
N LEU A 14 2.33 1.63 8.67
CA LEU A 14 0.99 1.69 8.07
C LEU A 14 0.49 3.13 7.99
N GLY A 15 0.73 3.91 9.03
CA GLY A 15 0.37 5.33 9.03
C GLY A 15 1.13 6.10 7.96
N ARG A 16 2.42 5.79 7.79
CA ARG A 16 3.23 6.41 6.75
C ARG A 16 2.67 6.12 5.36
N LEU A 17 2.29 4.86 5.12
CA LEU A 17 1.71 4.47 3.85
C LEU A 17 0.43 5.25 3.56
N PHE A 18 -0.48 5.31 4.53
CA PHE A 18 -1.73 6.02 4.33
C PHE A 18 -1.52 7.52 4.09
N ASN A 19 -0.58 8.11 4.82
CA ASN A 19 -0.27 9.51 4.62
C ASN A 19 0.25 9.77 3.21
N GLU A 20 1.12 8.89 2.70
CA GLU A 20 1.67 9.06 1.37
C GLU A 20 0.63 8.81 0.28
N VAL A 21 -0.27 7.85 0.47
CA VAL A 21 -1.36 7.64 -0.49
C VAL A 21 -2.23 8.89 -0.57
N GLY A 22 -2.49 9.54 0.57
CA GLY A 22 -3.21 10.80 0.59
C GLY A 22 -2.48 11.91 -0.15
N GLU A 23 -1.15 11.98 -0.02
CA GLU A 23 -0.35 12.97 -0.74
C GLU A 23 -0.38 12.73 -2.24
N ILE A 24 -0.40 11.47 -2.65
CA ILE A 24 -0.52 11.10 -4.07
C ILE A 24 -1.89 11.52 -4.61
N GLY A 25 -2.88 11.60 -3.75
CA GLY A 25 -4.21 12.04 -4.14
C GLY A 25 -5.16 10.92 -4.55
N VAL A 26 -4.87 9.70 -4.13
CA VAL A 26 -5.71 8.54 -4.43
C VAL A 26 -6.58 8.23 -3.22
N ASN A 27 -7.88 8.07 -3.45
CA ASN A 27 -8.80 7.67 -2.39
C ASN A 27 -8.85 6.15 -2.29
N ILE A 28 -8.70 5.64 -1.07
CA ILE A 28 -8.78 4.20 -0.80
C ILE A 28 -10.24 3.83 -0.58
N GLU A 29 -10.76 2.93 -1.42
CA GLU A 29 -12.16 2.49 -1.34
C GLU A 29 -12.34 1.39 -0.30
N GLU A 30 -11.34 0.51 -0.18
CA GLU A 30 -11.36 -0.57 0.79
C GLU A 30 -9.92 -0.98 1.07
N LEU A 31 -9.72 -1.59 2.22
CA LEU A 31 -8.38 -1.98 2.66
C LEU A 31 -8.46 -3.32 3.39
N LYS A 32 -7.47 -4.17 3.15
CA LYS A 32 -7.31 -5.42 3.89
C LYS A 32 -5.87 -5.57 4.32
N LEU A 33 -5.69 -6.10 5.52
CA LEU A 33 -4.37 -6.37 6.08
C LEU A 33 -4.16 -7.85 6.21
N GLU A 34 -2.99 -8.33 5.79
CA GLU A 34 -2.59 -9.71 6.00
C GLU A 34 -1.27 -9.74 6.73
N HIS A 35 -1.19 -10.57 7.76
CA HIS A 35 0.03 -10.80 8.51
C HIS A 35 0.52 -12.21 8.29
N SER A 36 1.82 -12.36 8.09
CA SER A 36 2.45 -13.67 8.14
C SER A 36 3.05 -13.84 9.54
N PRO A 37 2.61 -14.81 10.33
CA PRO A 37 3.12 -14.95 11.70
C PRO A 37 4.62 -15.22 11.80
N SER A 38 5.21 -15.73 10.71
CA SER A 38 6.62 -16.09 10.70
C SER A 38 7.51 -15.10 9.96
N ALA A 39 6.94 -14.01 9.41
CA ALA A 39 7.70 -13.05 8.63
C ALA A 39 7.59 -11.66 9.25
N PRO A 40 8.68 -10.85 9.20
CA PRO A 40 8.64 -9.49 9.74
C PRO A 40 8.03 -8.48 8.77
N VAL A 41 7.16 -8.94 7.88
CA VAL A 41 6.50 -8.09 6.89
C VAL A 41 5.01 -8.41 6.85
N GLY A 42 4.22 -7.41 6.50
CA GLY A 42 2.80 -7.55 6.26
C GLY A 42 2.47 -7.20 4.83
N LEU A 43 1.29 -7.58 4.39
CA LEU A 43 0.74 -7.20 3.10
C LEU A 43 -0.48 -6.31 3.33
N VAL A 44 -0.50 -5.18 2.64
CA VAL A 44 -1.64 -4.27 2.68
C VAL A 44 -2.30 -4.30 1.30
N GLU A 45 -3.54 -4.73 1.24
CA GLU A 45 -4.30 -4.74 -0.01
C GLU A 45 -5.13 -3.46 -0.06
N LEU A 46 -4.80 -2.59 -1.00
CA LEU A 46 -5.51 -1.32 -1.20
C LEU A 46 -6.44 -1.48 -2.40
N TYR A 47 -7.71 -1.14 -2.21
CA TYR A 47 -8.68 -1.17 -3.29
C TYR A 47 -8.97 0.26 -3.73
N VAL A 48 -8.71 0.54 -4.99
CA VAL A 48 -8.82 1.88 -5.56
C VAL A 48 -9.55 1.80 -6.90
N LEU A 49 -9.96 2.95 -7.43
CA LEU A 49 -10.58 2.99 -8.76
C LEU A 49 -9.58 2.48 -9.79
N PRO A 50 -10.05 1.67 -10.77
CA PRO A 50 -9.14 1.12 -11.80
C PRO A 50 -8.34 2.19 -12.55
N SER A 51 -8.92 3.36 -12.75
CA SER A 51 -8.25 4.45 -13.46
C SER A 51 -7.06 5.04 -12.68
N LEU A 52 -6.96 4.75 -11.38
CA LEU A 52 -5.91 5.30 -10.54
C LEU A 52 -4.84 4.26 -10.18
N GLU A 53 -5.03 3.01 -10.60
CA GLU A 53 -4.13 1.91 -10.23
C GLU A 53 -2.69 2.17 -10.66
N GLN A 54 -2.47 2.50 -11.93
CA GLN A 54 -1.12 2.69 -12.45
C GLN A 54 -0.42 3.88 -11.80
N LYS A 55 -1.15 4.96 -11.59
CA LYS A 55 -0.61 6.12 -10.92
C LYS A 55 -0.17 5.79 -9.50
N LEU A 56 -1.01 5.06 -8.77
CA LEU A 56 -0.70 4.70 -7.39
C LEU A 56 0.55 3.81 -7.33
N ILE A 57 0.61 2.79 -8.19
CA ILE A 57 1.75 1.88 -8.23
C ILE A 57 3.04 2.65 -8.54
N ALA A 58 3.02 3.46 -9.60
CA ALA A 58 4.21 4.20 -10.01
C ALA A 58 4.68 5.16 -8.92
N ASP A 59 3.76 5.89 -8.30
CA ASP A 59 4.12 6.87 -7.28
C ASP A 59 4.61 6.20 -6.00
N LEU A 60 4.00 5.08 -5.59
CA LEU A 60 4.47 4.35 -4.42
C LEU A 60 5.87 3.77 -4.66
N GLU A 61 6.10 3.18 -5.83
CA GLU A 61 7.41 2.64 -6.15
C GLU A 61 8.48 3.73 -6.18
N SER A 62 8.16 4.91 -6.70
CA SER A 62 9.11 6.02 -6.71
C SER A 62 9.44 6.52 -5.30
N ARG A 63 8.57 6.24 -4.33
CA ARG A 63 8.80 6.61 -2.92
C ARG A 63 9.47 5.49 -2.12
N GLY A 64 9.84 4.40 -2.78
CA GLY A 64 10.55 3.30 -2.14
C GLY A 64 9.68 2.17 -1.63
N TRP A 65 8.39 2.21 -1.88
CA TRP A 65 7.50 1.12 -1.47
C TRP A 65 7.63 -0.06 -2.41
N LYS A 66 7.46 -1.27 -1.88
CA LYS A 66 7.47 -2.49 -2.69
C LYS A 66 6.04 -2.93 -2.97
N ILE A 67 5.76 -3.11 -4.23
CA ILE A 67 4.44 -3.58 -4.67
C ILE A 67 4.54 -5.09 -4.89
N ALA A 68 3.61 -5.83 -4.28
CA ALA A 68 3.57 -7.29 -4.38
C ALA A 68 2.48 -7.68 -5.37
N GLY A 69 2.87 -8.21 -6.47
CA GLY A 69 1.93 -8.70 -7.47
C GLY A 69 1.31 -7.65 -8.32
#